data_6b4978e5fe7b7282c8696bb2df007d2d
#
_entry.id   6b4978e5fe7b7282c8696bb2df007d2d
#
_cell.length_a   1.000
_cell.length_b   1.000
_cell.length_c   1.000
_cell.angle_alpha   90.00
_cell.angle_beta   90.00
_cell.angle_gamma   90.00
#
_symmetry.space_group_name_H-M   'P 1'
#
loop_
_entity.id
_entity.type
_entity.pdbx_description
1 polymer ?
#
loop_
_entity_poly.entity_id
_entity_poly.type
_entity_poly.pdbx_seq_one_letter_code
_entity_poly.pdbx_strand_id
1 'polypeptide(L)'
;EAKDLKPFGLDKPVRTVNLGLGDGTSKRLEIGSSPKDKSYHARDAASRLVVVIPGALVDDLAKGMKELRAKRLYEVATYEVEGFDSEADGVKRVFAKSTSKDKDGVDVPKWKKTVPDAKDLDTNKVQDALFAIGGVEAQEFVDSPKELASYGLDKPTLKVTLRFAGGKPAA
;
A
#
# COMPACT_ATOMS: atom_id res chain seq x y z
N GLU A 1 15.32 -5.11 -38.82
CA GLU A 1 15.60 -3.78 -38.25
C GLU A 1 14.94 -2.70 -39.10
N ALA A 2 14.20 -1.77 -38.47
CA ALA A 2 13.52 -0.70 -39.18
C ALA A 2 14.53 0.38 -39.64
N LYS A 3 14.52 0.68 -40.91
CA LYS A 3 15.34 1.78 -41.48
C LYS A 3 14.66 3.13 -41.34
N ASP A 4 13.31 3.15 -41.35
CA ASP A 4 12.48 4.33 -41.15
C ASP A 4 11.55 4.10 -39.94
N LEU A 5 11.50 5.07 -39.07
CA LEU A 5 10.69 5.00 -37.81
C LEU A 5 9.33 5.69 -37.96
N LYS A 6 9.12 6.49 -38.99
CA LYS A 6 7.87 7.22 -39.25
C LYS A 6 6.63 6.32 -39.34
N PRO A 7 6.66 5.17 -40.06
CA PRO A 7 5.48 4.29 -40.15
C PRO A 7 5.02 3.75 -38.81
N PHE A 8 5.90 3.74 -37.80
CA PHE A 8 5.63 3.26 -36.45
C PHE A 8 5.34 4.38 -35.45
N GLY A 9 5.37 5.65 -35.88
CA GLY A 9 5.24 6.81 -35.00
C GLY A 9 6.39 6.97 -34.00
N LEU A 10 7.55 6.38 -34.30
CA LEU A 10 8.74 6.39 -33.44
C LEU A 10 9.75 7.47 -33.80
N ASP A 11 9.49 8.24 -34.84
CA ASP A 11 10.16 9.51 -35.14
C ASP A 11 9.71 10.63 -34.20
N LYS A 12 8.45 10.55 -33.72
CA LYS A 12 7.85 11.39 -32.66
C LYS A 12 7.08 10.52 -31.74
N PRO A 13 7.73 9.82 -30.77
CA PRO A 13 7.06 8.88 -29.90
C PRO A 13 5.98 9.57 -29.07
N VAL A 14 4.82 8.95 -28.94
CA VAL A 14 3.69 9.44 -28.11
C VAL A 14 4.04 9.38 -26.63
N ARG A 15 5.01 8.51 -26.27
CA ARG A 15 5.51 8.40 -24.91
C ARG A 15 6.96 7.91 -24.90
N THR A 16 7.72 8.41 -23.92
CA THR A 16 9.08 7.95 -23.66
C THR A 16 9.21 7.64 -22.18
N VAL A 17 9.76 6.47 -21.86
CA VAL A 17 10.07 6.06 -20.50
C VAL A 17 11.57 5.91 -20.36
N ASN A 18 12.16 6.61 -19.38
CA ASN A 18 13.58 6.49 -19.06
C ASN A 18 13.71 5.68 -17.76
N LEU A 19 14.50 4.63 -17.79
CA LEU A 19 14.80 3.75 -16.68
C LEU A 19 16.24 3.98 -16.24
N GLY A 20 16.47 4.50 -15.04
CA GLY A 20 17.78 4.52 -14.38
C GLY A 20 18.05 3.18 -13.73
N LEU A 21 19.23 2.60 -13.96
CA LEU A 21 19.64 1.33 -13.40
C LEU A 21 20.62 1.56 -12.24
N GLY A 22 20.72 0.58 -11.33
CA GLY A 22 21.56 0.68 -10.14
C GLY A 22 23.07 0.78 -10.42
N ASP A 23 23.51 0.40 -11.64
CA ASP A 23 24.88 0.54 -12.13
C ASP A 23 25.19 1.94 -12.72
N GLY A 24 24.24 2.88 -12.63
CA GLY A 24 24.35 4.24 -13.19
C GLY A 24 24.05 4.32 -14.69
N THR A 25 23.73 3.23 -15.34
CA THR A 25 23.28 3.24 -16.76
C THR A 25 21.80 3.59 -16.88
N SER A 26 21.35 3.89 -18.09
CA SER A 26 19.94 4.15 -18.36
C SER A 26 19.45 3.40 -19.60
N LYS A 27 18.19 3.05 -19.61
CA LYS A 27 17.46 2.51 -20.74
C LYS A 27 16.32 3.45 -21.11
N ARG A 28 16.02 3.55 -22.41
CA ARG A 28 14.94 4.39 -22.90
C ARG A 28 14.00 3.56 -23.77
N LEU A 29 12.76 3.42 -23.31
CA LEU A 29 11.67 2.85 -24.09
C LEU A 29 10.93 3.98 -24.82
N GLU A 30 10.82 3.88 -26.14
CA GLU A 30 10.03 4.77 -26.97
C GLU A 30 8.78 4.03 -27.44
N ILE A 31 7.62 4.68 -27.30
CA ILE A 31 6.30 4.15 -27.67
C ILE A 31 5.72 5.04 -28.74
N GLY A 32 5.42 4.44 -29.88
CA GLY A 32 4.93 5.11 -31.07
C GLY A 32 3.43 4.94 -31.30
N SER A 33 3.04 4.85 -32.58
CA SER A 33 1.65 4.70 -32.98
C SER A 33 1.07 3.32 -32.66
N SER A 34 -0.26 3.26 -32.58
CA SER A 34 -1.00 2.01 -32.45
C SER A 34 -1.22 1.39 -33.84
N PRO A 35 -0.75 0.14 -34.08
CA PRO A 35 -1.04 -0.57 -35.33
C PRO A 35 -2.48 -1.11 -35.38
N LYS A 36 -3.07 -1.38 -34.21
CA LYS A 36 -4.45 -1.84 -34.03
C LYS A 36 -4.89 -1.58 -32.59
N ASP A 37 -6.17 -1.68 -32.31
CA ASP A 37 -6.73 -1.49 -30.98
C ASP A 37 -5.95 -2.23 -29.89
N LYS A 38 -5.75 -1.51 -28.78
CA LYS A 38 -5.09 -2.01 -27.57
C LYS A 38 -3.66 -2.53 -27.76
N SER A 39 -2.92 -2.00 -28.76
CA SER A 39 -1.50 -2.29 -28.95
C SER A 39 -0.75 -1.07 -29.44
N TYR A 40 0.58 -1.03 -29.24
CA TYR A 40 1.44 0.07 -29.65
C TYR A 40 2.75 -0.46 -30.21
N HIS A 41 3.32 0.26 -31.19
CA HIS A 41 4.71 0.04 -31.58
C HIS A 41 5.62 0.58 -30.49
N ALA A 42 6.70 -0.14 -30.22
CA ALA A 42 7.70 0.29 -29.25
C ALA A 42 9.10 -0.15 -29.66
N ARG A 43 10.11 0.52 -29.10
CA ARG A 43 11.52 0.12 -29.22
C ARG A 43 12.35 0.57 -28.02
N ASP A 44 13.44 -0.12 -27.75
CA ASP A 44 14.55 0.46 -26.99
C ASP A 44 15.24 1.48 -27.89
N ALA A 45 15.47 2.71 -27.41
CA ALA A 45 16.11 3.76 -28.17
C ALA A 45 17.51 3.38 -28.66
N ALA A 46 18.21 2.48 -27.96
CA ALA A 46 19.52 1.94 -28.38
C ALA A 46 19.41 0.86 -29.46
N SER A 47 18.21 0.41 -29.81
CA SER A 47 17.97 -0.67 -30.79
C SER A 47 17.18 -0.17 -32.01
N ARG A 48 17.38 -0.80 -33.14
CA ARG A 48 16.54 -0.62 -34.34
C ARG A 48 15.40 -1.64 -34.44
N LEU A 49 15.26 -2.52 -33.46
CA LEU A 49 14.18 -3.49 -33.42
C LEU A 49 12.91 -2.79 -32.96
N VAL A 50 11.89 -2.82 -33.81
CA VAL A 50 10.53 -2.36 -33.44
C VAL A 50 9.70 -3.57 -33.08
N VAL A 51 9.00 -3.49 -31.97
CA VAL A 51 8.09 -4.52 -31.46
C VAL A 51 6.69 -3.96 -31.29
N VAL A 52 5.71 -4.84 -31.09
CA VAL A 52 4.34 -4.47 -30.71
C VAL A 52 4.13 -4.87 -29.27
N ILE A 53 3.68 -3.92 -28.46
CA ILE A 53 3.40 -4.11 -27.05
C ILE A 53 1.90 -3.98 -26.74
N PRO A 54 1.39 -4.62 -25.67
CA PRO A 54 0.00 -4.46 -25.24
C PRO A 54 -0.29 -3.04 -24.78
N GLY A 55 -1.48 -2.51 -25.10
CA GLY A 55 -1.94 -1.21 -24.65
C GLY A 55 -2.05 -1.09 -23.14
N ALA A 56 -2.42 -2.18 -22.44
CA ALA A 56 -2.45 -2.21 -20.98
C ALA A 56 -1.12 -1.78 -20.34
N LEU A 57 0.02 -2.18 -20.91
CA LEU A 57 1.34 -1.70 -20.44
C LEU A 57 1.48 -0.18 -20.61
N VAL A 58 0.97 0.37 -21.73
CA VAL A 58 1.02 1.82 -21.97
C VAL A 58 0.12 2.58 -21.01
N ASP A 59 -1.04 2.01 -20.67
CA ASP A 59 -1.97 2.56 -19.66
C ASP A 59 -1.33 2.53 -18.27
N ASP A 60 -0.65 1.43 -17.91
CA ASP A 60 0.09 1.33 -16.64
C ASP A 60 1.23 2.35 -16.55
N LEU A 61 1.99 2.54 -17.64
CA LEU A 61 3.03 3.56 -17.72
C LEU A 61 2.48 5.00 -17.80
N ALA A 62 1.18 5.15 -18.01
CA ALA A 62 0.49 6.44 -17.99
C ALA A 62 0.08 6.89 -16.60
N LYS A 63 0.09 5.98 -15.62
CA LYS A 63 -0.31 6.27 -14.25
C LYS A 63 0.53 7.41 -13.68
N GLY A 64 -0.16 8.36 -13.12
CA GLY A 64 0.46 9.51 -12.47
C GLY A 64 0.90 9.20 -11.03
N MET A 65 1.51 10.18 -10.38
CA MET A 65 1.99 10.05 -9.00
C MET A 65 0.88 9.60 -8.03
N LYS A 66 -0.37 10.03 -8.24
CA LYS A 66 -1.50 9.67 -7.38
C LYS A 66 -1.82 8.18 -7.42
N GLU A 67 -1.72 7.56 -8.59
CA GLU A 67 -2.00 6.13 -8.77
C GLU A 67 -0.83 5.24 -8.32
N LEU A 68 0.40 5.76 -8.43
CA LEU A 68 1.62 5.02 -8.05
C LEU A 68 1.94 5.14 -6.56
N ARG A 69 1.34 6.07 -5.86
CA ARG A 69 1.56 6.29 -4.43
C ARG A 69 0.99 5.12 -3.62
N ALA A 70 1.75 4.63 -2.64
CA ALA A 70 1.27 3.62 -1.71
C ALA A 70 0.06 4.16 -0.94
N LYS A 71 -1.08 3.49 -1.06
CA LYS A 71 -2.32 3.92 -0.41
C LYS A 71 -2.48 3.36 0.99
N ARG A 72 -1.84 2.21 1.30
CA ARG A 72 -1.92 1.62 2.62
C ARG A 72 -1.19 2.49 3.64
N LEU A 73 -1.88 2.85 4.73
CA LEU A 73 -1.31 3.69 5.78
C LEU A 73 -0.32 2.93 6.66
N TYR A 74 -0.56 1.63 6.88
CA TYR A 74 0.23 0.82 7.78
C TYR A 74 0.59 -0.51 7.13
N GLU A 75 1.82 -0.97 7.36
CA GLU A 75 2.22 -2.35 7.12
C GLU A 75 2.21 -3.10 8.45
N VAL A 76 1.03 -3.55 8.88
CA VAL A 76 0.85 -4.24 10.15
C VAL A 76 0.74 -5.74 9.93
N ALA A 77 1.70 -6.48 10.45
CA ALA A 77 1.59 -7.91 10.62
C ALA A 77 0.69 -8.19 11.83
N THR A 78 -0.60 -8.40 11.61
CA THR A 78 -1.62 -8.51 12.68
C THR A 78 -1.33 -9.66 13.65
N TYR A 79 -0.61 -10.69 13.22
CA TYR A 79 -0.19 -11.82 14.08
C TYR A 79 0.89 -11.42 15.11
N GLU A 80 1.67 -10.35 14.83
CA GLU A 80 2.68 -9.81 15.76
C GLU A 80 2.08 -8.90 16.84
N VAL A 81 0.79 -8.54 16.72
CA VAL A 81 0.13 -7.68 17.69
C VAL A 81 -0.15 -8.45 18.98
N GLU A 82 0.42 -7.97 20.09
CA GLU A 82 0.27 -8.54 21.43
C GLU A 82 -0.77 -7.79 22.27
N GLY A 83 -1.18 -6.61 21.84
CA GLY A 83 -2.20 -5.82 22.49
C GLY A 83 -2.48 -4.53 21.76
N PHE A 84 -3.52 -3.86 22.14
CA PHE A 84 -3.81 -2.51 21.67
C PHE A 84 -4.60 -1.72 22.70
N ASP A 85 -4.48 -0.42 22.62
CA ASP A 85 -5.27 0.51 23.41
C ASP A 85 -6.21 1.27 22.48
N SER A 86 -7.42 1.54 22.91
CA SER A 86 -8.31 2.48 22.24
C SER A 86 -8.78 3.54 23.23
N GLU A 87 -8.84 4.77 22.77
CA GLU A 87 -9.38 5.90 23.50
C GLU A 87 -10.43 6.59 22.64
N ALA A 88 -11.65 6.63 23.15
CA ALA A 88 -12.78 7.27 22.49
C ALA A 88 -13.69 7.87 23.56
N ASP A 89 -14.20 9.09 23.33
CA ASP A 89 -15.08 9.82 24.26
C ASP A 89 -14.51 9.94 25.68
N GLY A 90 -13.18 10.10 25.80
CA GLY A 90 -12.47 10.14 27.08
C GLY A 90 -12.35 8.79 27.80
N VAL A 91 -12.87 7.70 27.23
CA VAL A 91 -12.79 6.37 27.82
C VAL A 91 -11.63 5.59 27.19
N LYS A 92 -10.65 5.25 28.05
CA LYS A 92 -9.55 4.38 27.65
C LYS A 92 -9.93 2.91 27.82
N ARG A 93 -9.65 2.10 26.81
CA ARG A 93 -9.81 0.65 26.83
C ARG A 93 -8.47 0.01 26.47
N VAL A 94 -8.08 -1.00 27.22
CA VAL A 94 -6.83 -1.75 27.02
C VAL A 94 -7.16 -3.20 26.71
N PHE A 95 -6.56 -3.69 25.63
CA PHE A 95 -6.76 -5.04 25.15
C PHE A 95 -5.41 -5.77 25.14
N ALA A 96 -5.40 -6.98 25.63
CA ALA A 96 -4.20 -7.81 25.69
C ALA A 96 -4.47 -9.20 25.14
N LYS A 97 -3.49 -9.72 24.39
CA LYS A 97 -3.44 -11.08 23.92
C LYS A 97 -2.76 -11.95 24.97
N SER A 98 -3.24 -13.13 25.14
CA SER A 98 -2.65 -14.19 25.98
C SER A 98 -2.75 -15.51 25.23
N THR A 99 -1.94 -16.48 25.61
CA THR A 99 -2.02 -17.84 25.08
C THR A 99 -2.71 -18.73 26.10
N SER A 100 -3.61 -19.60 25.64
CA SER A 100 -4.20 -20.66 26.45
C SER A 100 -4.15 -21.98 25.67
N LYS A 101 -4.22 -23.10 26.38
CA LYS A 101 -4.35 -24.40 25.73
C LYS A 101 -5.82 -24.69 25.45
N ASP A 102 -6.09 -25.21 24.26
CA ASP A 102 -7.40 -25.77 23.92
C ASP A 102 -7.58 -27.17 24.52
N LYS A 103 -8.68 -27.84 24.19
CA LYS A 103 -9.01 -29.18 24.63
C LYS A 103 -8.01 -30.26 24.17
N ASP A 104 -7.28 -30.00 23.10
CA ASP A 104 -6.30 -30.90 22.51
C ASP A 104 -4.86 -30.53 22.93
N GLY A 105 -4.69 -29.57 23.86
CA GLY A 105 -3.43 -29.10 24.40
C GLY A 105 -2.66 -28.15 23.47
N VAL A 106 -3.27 -27.70 22.38
CA VAL A 106 -2.67 -26.76 21.42
C VAL A 106 -2.77 -25.34 21.95
N ASP A 107 -1.69 -24.58 21.78
CA ASP A 107 -1.66 -23.18 22.17
C ASP A 107 -2.53 -22.34 21.22
N VAL A 108 -3.55 -21.70 21.78
CA VAL A 108 -4.47 -20.83 21.04
C VAL A 108 -4.46 -19.41 21.62
N PRO A 109 -4.50 -18.38 20.77
CA PRO A 109 -4.55 -17.01 21.24
C PRO A 109 -5.92 -16.73 21.90
N LYS A 110 -5.90 -16.00 23.00
CA LYS A 110 -7.08 -15.43 23.65
C LYS A 110 -6.91 -13.94 23.84
N TRP A 111 -8.00 -13.22 23.71
CA TRP A 111 -8.02 -11.79 23.90
C TRP A 111 -8.87 -11.39 25.09
N LYS A 112 -8.38 -10.43 25.85
CA LYS A 112 -9.09 -9.85 27.00
C LYS A 112 -9.05 -8.34 26.92
N LYS A 113 -10.15 -7.69 27.21
CA LYS A 113 -10.18 -6.31 27.66
C LYS A 113 -9.73 -6.29 29.12
N THR A 114 -8.79 -5.43 29.49
CA THR A 114 -8.25 -5.34 30.86
C THR A 114 -8.62 -4.03 31.55
N VAL A 115 -8.99 -3.01 30.78
CA VAL A 115 -9.39 -1.69 31.29
C VAL A 115 -10.66 -1.25 30.54
N PRO A 116 -11.67 -0.66 31.19
CA PRO A 116 -11.75 -0.36 32.63
C PRO A 116 -12.02 -1.61 33.50
N ASP A 117 -12.62 -2.64 32.95
CA ASP A 117 -12.98 -3.89 33.61
C ASP A 117 -12.53 -5.09 32.77
N ALA A 118 -12.11 -6.15 33.42
CA ALA A 118 -11.64 -7.35 32.74
C ALA A 118 -12.81 -8.12 32.12
N LYS A 119 -12.68 -8.47 30.84
CA LYS A 119 -13.66 -9.24 30.08
C LYS A 119 -13.00 -10.04 28.98
N ASP A 120 -13.36 -11.32 28.86
CA ASP A 120 -12.95 -12.15 27.73
C ASP A 120 -13.62 -11.67 26.46
N LEU A 121 -12.89 -11.74 25.36
CA LEU A 121 -13.32 -11.28 24.05
C LEU A 121 -13.35 -12.44 23.05
N ASP A 122 -14.19 -12.28 22.06
CA ASP A 122 -14.18 -13.13 20.87
C ASP A 122 -12.92 -12.86 20.05
N THR A 123 -12.03 -13.84 19.95
CA THR A 123 -10.75 -13.73 19.24
C THR A 123 -10.95 -13.37 17.77
N ASN A 124 -11.96 -13.92 17.10
CA ASN A 124 -12.22 -13.65 15.70
C ASN A 124 -12.61 -12.18 15.49
N LYS A 125 -13.49 -11.64 16.33
CA LYS A 125 -13.88 -10.22 16.25
C LYS A 125 -12.71 -9.28 16.51
N VAL A 126 -11.78 -9.65 17.39
CA VAL A 126 -10.58 -8.86 17.64
C VAL A 126 -9.66 -8.92 16.40
N GLN A 127 -9.51 -10.09 15.80
CA GLN A 127 -8.73 -10.23 14.56
C GLN A 127 -9.34 -9.43 13.41
N ASP A 128 -10.65 -9.48 13.22
CA ASP A 128 -11.35 -8.67 12.21
C ASP A 128 -11.08 -7.17 12.40
N ALA A 129 -11.13 -6.70 13.66
CA ALA A 129 -10.79 -5.30 13.96
C ALA A 129 -9.33 -4.96 13.65
N LEU A 130 -8.39 -5.84 13.98
CA LEU A 130 -6.97 -5.65 13.65
C LEU A 130 -6.72 -5.67 12.14
N PHE A 131 -7.39 -6.55 11.39
CA PHE A 131 -7.33 -6.56 9.92
C PHE A 131 -7.90 -5.28 9.33
N ALA A 132 -9.01 -4.77 9.87
CA ALA A 132 -9.59 -3.50 9.43
C ALA A 132 -8.61 -2.34 9.65
N ILE A 133 -7.93 -2.29 10.80
CA ILE A 133 -6.91 -1.26 11.09
C ILE A 133 -5.71 -1.39 10.13
N GLY A 134 -5.17 -2.61 9.96
CA GLY A 134 -4.04 -2.85 9.06
C GLY A 134 -4.38 -2.69 7.57
N GLY A 135 -5.66 -2.76 7.23
CA GLY A 135 -6.17 -2.60 5.86
C GLY A 135 -6.60 -1.18 5.51
N VAL A 136 -6.36 -0.19 6.39
CA VAL A 136 -6.74 1.21 6.10
C VAL A 136 -5.95 1.75 4.92
N GLU A 137 -6.68 2.22 3.90
CA GLU A 137 -6.10 2.80 2.69
C GLU A 137 -6.55 4.24 2.51
N ALA A 138 -5.62 5.08 2.08
CA ALA A 138 -5.92 6.46 1.72
C ALA A 138 -6.81 6.52 0.48
N GLN A 139 -7.93 7.20 0.58
CA GLN A 139 -8.77 7.53 -0.57
C GLN A 139 -8.22 8.72 -1.31
N GLU A 140 -7.65 9.67 -0.58
CA GLU A 140 -7.07 10.89 -1.12
C GLU A 140 -5.83 11.29 -0.30
N PHE A 141 -4.87 11.94 -0.97
CA PHE A 141 -3.67 12.48 -0.34
C PHE A 141 -3.76 14.00 -0.24
N VAL A 142 -3.41 14.54 0.91
CA VAL A 142 -3.31 15.98 1.14
C VAL A 142 -1.85 16.39 0.96
N ASP A 143 -1.50 16.87 -0.23
CA ASP A 143 -0.11 17.17 -0.58
C ASP A 143 0.44 18.45 0.09
N SER A 144 -0.43 19.32 0.57
CA SER A 144 -0.06 20.52 1.33
C SER A 144 -0.83 20.54 2.64
N PRO A 145 -0.43 19.71 3.63
CA PRO A 145 -1.18 19.60 4.87
C PRO A 145 -1.11 20.89 5.68
N LYS A 146 -2.25 21.27 6.24
CA LYS A 146 -2.36 22.31 7.27
C LYS A 146 -2.03 21.71 8.63
N GLU A 147 -2.15 22.51 9.69
CA GLU A 147 -2.02 22.00 11.04
C GLU A 147 -3.07 20.93 11.36
N LEU A 148 -2.74 19.97 12.23
CA LEU A 148 -3.58 18.82 12.59
C LEU A 148 -4.97 19.23 13.08
N ALA A 149 -5.08 20.38 13.75
CA ALA A 149 -6.35 20.94 14.20
C ALA A 149 -7.35 21.19 13.07
N SER A 150 -6.86 21.56 11.88
CA SER A 150 -7.72 21.76 10.69
C SER A 150 -8.41 20.49 10.21
N TYR A 151 -7.95 19.34 10.66
CA TYR A 151 -8.48 18.01 10.34
C TYR A 151 -9.11 17.32 11.55
N GLY A 152 -9.19 18.00 12.72
CA GLY A 152 -9.67 17.42 13.97
C GLY A 152 -8.74 16.37 14.58
N LEU A 153 -7.47 16.33 14.15
CA LEU A 153 -6.49 15.34 14.61
C LEU A 153 -5.72 15.78 15.87
N ASP A 154 -5.89 17.02 16.32
CA ASP A 154 -5.43 17.50 17.63
C ASP A 154 -6.28 16.93 18.77
N LYS A 155 -7.58 16.67 18.53
CA LYS A 155 -8.52 16.04 19.44
C LYS A 155 -9.29 14.94 18.72
N PRO A 156 -8.63 13.80 18.41
CA PRO A 156 -9.26 12.75 17.64
C PRO A 156 -10.41 12.10 18.41
N THR A 157 -11.50 11.78 17.73
CA THR A 157 -12.65 11.07 18.31
C THR A 157 -12.31 9.63 18.69
N LEU A 158 -11.32 9.06 18.00
CA LEU A 158 -10.80 7.73 18.29
C LEU A 158 -9.28 7.73 18.12
N LYS A 159 -8.57 7.25 19.14
CA LYS A 159 -7.13 6.97 19.08
C LYS A 159 -6.90 5.49 19.34
N VAL A 160 -6.18 4.84 18.46
CA VAL A 160 -5.78 3.42 18.62
C VAL A 160 -4.26 3.35 18.64
N THR A 161 -3.71 2.59 19.58
CA THR A 161 -2.27 2.34 19.69
C THR A 161 -2.03 0.84 19.71
N LEU A 162 -1.31 0.33 18.72
CA LEU A 162 -0.96 -1.09 18.64
C LEU A 162 0.32 -1.37 19.44
N ARG A 163 0.38 -2.53 20.10
CA ARG A 163 1.59 -3.02 20.78
C ARG A 163 2.02 -4.33 20.14
N PHE A 164 3.29 -4.41 19.75
CA PHE A 164 3.89 -5.54 19.07
C PHE A 164 4.82 -6.33 19.99
N ALA A 165 5.03 -7.60 19.66
CA ALA A 165 6.00 -8.45 20.33
C ALA A 165 7.41 -7.83 20.24
N GLY A 166 8.18 -7.95 21.35
CA GLY A 166 9.56 -7.46 21.40
C GLY A 166 9.72 -5.95 21.50
N GLY A 167 8.66 -5.21 21.87
CA GLY A 167 8.74 -3.76 22.10
C GLY A 167 9.01 -2.94 20.84
N LYS A 168 8.71 -3.46 19.67
CA LYS A 168 8.75 -2.68 18.42
C LYS A 168 7.80 -1.49 18.54
N PRO A 169 8.21 -0.27 18.21
CA PRO A 169 7.30 0.87 18.17
C PRO A 169 6.17 0.60 17.17
N ALA A 170 4.97 1.10 17.47
CA ALA A 170 3.94 1.23 16.46
C ALA A 170 4.51 2.08 15.31
N ALA A 171 4.46 1.55 14.11
CA ALA A 171 4.89 2.27 12.92
C ALA A 171 3.92 3.43 12.64
#